data_a48772a5294408e5e3b8e6cd55010821
#
_entry.id   a48772a5294408e5e3b8e6cd55010821
#
_cell.length_a   1.000
_cell.length_b   1.000
_cell.length_c   1.000
_cell.angle_alpha   90.00
_cell.angle_beta   90.00
_cell.angle_gamma   90.00
#
_symmetry.space_group_name_H-M   'P 1'
#
loop_
_entity.id
_entity.type
_entity.pdbx_description
1 polymer ?
#
loop_
_entity_poly.entity_id
_entity_poly.type
_entity_poly.pdbx_seq_one_letter_code
_entity_poly.pdbx_strand_id
1 'polypeptide(L)'
;EFLDTGSFEQELGEMPDFLSMVEATRRFFYRQQTVPIHIIANCVAKLIVNSPGTLKVSDMTSTLGYSQRYISNIFKCHFGLSLKKYSDIIRAQTAITYLEYTDIMDVIVDLGYYDQPHFIHDFKQYTSMTPSSFLNQVCRSKVGLVV
;
A
#
# COMPACT_ATOMS: atom_id res chain seq x y z
N GLU A 1 16.54 3.85 -19.66
CA GLU A 1 15.47 3.88 -20.67
C GLU A 1 14.21 4.32 -19.96
N PHE A 2 13.71 5.51 -20.30
CA PHE A 2 12.46 6.01 -19.71
C PHE A 2 11.29 5.24 -20.33
N LEU A 3 10.32 4.83 -19.50
CA LEU A 3 9.07 4.24 -19.94
C LEU A 3 8.41 5.17 -20.96
N ASP A 4 8.11 4.68 -22.15
CA ASP A 4 7.26 5.40 -23.10
C ASP A 4 5.82 5.32 -22.62
N THR A 5 5.42 6.30 -21.81
CA THR A 5 4.06 6.39 -21.26
C THR A 5 3.10 7.13 -22.19
N GLY A 6 3.60 7.82 -23.22
CA GLY A 6 2.76 8.68 -24.07
C GLY A 6 1.72 7.91 -24.88
N SER A 7 2.12 6.77 -25.45
CA SER A 7 1.19 5.91 -26.19
C SER A 7 0.19 5.22 -25.26
N PHE A 8 0.57 4.91 -24.03
CA PHE A 8 -0.29 4.28 -23.04
C PHE A 8 -1.30 5.24 -22.43
N GLU A 9 -0.93 6.51 -22.22
CA GLU A 9 -1.87 7.56 -21.77
C GLU A 9 -2.97 7.80 -22.80
N GLN A 10 -2.63 7.78 -24.08
CA GLN A 10 -3.61 7.91 -25.17
C GLN A 10 -4.54 6.69 -25.22
N GLU A 11 -4.02 5.46 -25.09
CA GLU A 11 -4.80 4.22 -25.03
C GLU A 11 -5.79 4.22 -23.87
N LEU A 12 -5.37 4.70 -22.68
CA LEU A 12 -6.25 4.83 -21.51
C LEU A 12 -7.39 5.83 -21.72
N GLY A 13 -7.13 6.93 -22.44
CA GLY A 13 -8.13 7.97 -22.72
C GLY A 13 -9.26 7.51 -23.65
N GLU A 14 -9.03 6.46 -24.45
CA GLU A 14 -9.99 5.90 -25.40
C GLU A 14 -10.84 4.74 -24.82
N MET A 15 -10.55 4.31 -23.56
CA MET A 15 -11.24 3.17 -22.96
C MET A 15 -12.64 3.52 -22.43
N PRO A 16 -13.63 2.66 -22.69
CA PRO A 16 -15.04 3.00 -22.43
C PRO A 16 -15.44 2.92 -20.95
N ASP A 17 -14.67 2.21 -20.11
CA ASP A 17 -15.03 1.97 -18.71
C ASP A 17 -13.80 1.80 -17.82
N PHE A 18 -14.04 2.00 -16.52
CA PHE A 18 -12.99 1.94 -15.49
C PHE A 18 -12.32 0.56 -15.38
N LEU A 19 -13.06 -0.53 -15.56
CA LEU A 19 -12.49 -1.89 -15.46
C LEU A 19 -11.52 -2.17 -16.60
N SER A 20 -11.86 -1.75 -17.82
CA SER A 20 -10.96 -1.83 -18.97
C SER A 20 -9.68 -1.03 -18.76
N MET A 21 -9.78 0.18 -18.17
CA MET A 21 -8.61 1.00 -17.80
C MET A 21 -7.72 0.30 -16.75
N VAL A 22 -8.31 -0.31 -15.72
CA VAL A 22 -7.59 -1.06 -14.71
C VAL A 22 -6.87 -2.27 -15.30
N GLU A 23 -7.53 -3.03 -16.16
CA GLU A 23 -6.92 -4.19 -16.82
C GLU A 23 -5.81 -3.79 -17.79
N ALA A 24 -5.96 -2.73 -18.55
CA ALA A 24 -4.92 -2.22 -19.45
C ALA A 24 -3.70 -1.73 -18.66
N THR A 25 -3.94 -0.97 -17.57
CA THR A 25 -2.89 -0.53 -16.66
C THR A 25 -2.14 -1.73 -16.07
N ARG A 26 -2.85 -2.74 -15.61
CA ARG A 26 -2.25 -3.97 -15.10
C ARG A 26 -1.43 -4.69 -16.17
N ARG A 27 -1.94 -4.83 -17.40
CA ARG A 27 -1.21 -5.46 -18.53
C ARG A 27 0.03 -4.65 -18.93
N PHE A 28 -0.07 -3.33 -18.95
CA PHE A 28 1.06 -2.44 -19.24
C PHE A 28 2.19 -2.68 -18.23
N PHE A 29 1.89 -2.61 -16.92
CA PHE A 29 2.90 -2.85 -15.89
C PHE A 29 3.42 -4.29 -15.87
N TYR A 30 2.60 -5.29 -16.18
CA TYR A 30 3.06 -6.67 -16.33
C TYR A 30 4.03 -6.85 -17.51
N ARG A 31 3.80 -6.19 -18.64
CA ARG A 31 4.70 -6.23 -19.80
C ARG A 31 6.02 -5.50 -19.53
N GLN A 32 6.01 -4.46 -18.73
CA GLN A 32 7.17 -3.67 -18.34
C GLN A 32 8.03 -4.35 -17.24
N GLN A 33 7.61 -5.50 -16.71
CA GLN A 33 8.39 -6.27 -15.72
C GLN A 33 9.64 -6.95 -16.31
N THR A 34 10.36 -6.25 -17.16
CA THR A 34 11.70 -6.68 -17.63
C THR A 34 12.82 -6.21 -16.70
N VAL A 35 12.52 -5.42 -15.67
CA VAL A 35 13.49 -5.11 -14.63
C VAL A 35 13.58 -6.33 -13.71
N PRO A 36 14.75 -7.00 -13.62
CA PRO A 36 14.90 -8.13 -12.72
C PRO A 36 14.55 -7.67 -11.31
N ILE A 37 13.48 -8.25 -10.74
CA ILE A 37 13.05 -7.94 -9.38
C ILE A 37 14.20 -8.30 -8.45
N HIS A 38 14.77 -7.30 -7.80
CA HIS A 38 15.88 -7.56 -6.88
C HIS A 38 15.35 -8.42 -5.72
N ILE A 39 15.87 -9.65 -5.60
CA ILE A 39 15.36 -10.66 -4.66
C ILE A 39 15.22 -10.11 -3.26
N ILE A 40 16.22 -9.37 -2.77
CA ILE A 40 16.22 -8.77 -1.42
C ILE A 40 15.11 -7.72 -1.29
N ALA A 41 14.94 -6.83 -2.28
CA ALA A 41 13.89 -5.81 -2.24
C ALA A 41 12.50 -6.45 -2.19
N ASN A 42 12.29 -7.52 -2.96
CA ASN A 42 11.03 -8.26 -2.96
C ASN A 42 10.79 -9.01 -1.64
N CYS A 43 11.82 -9.63 -1.06
CA CYS A 43 11.72 -10.25 0.27
C CYS A 43 11.32 -9.22 1.34
N VAL A 44 11.93 -8.05 1.32
CA VAL A 44 11.60 -6.94 2.25
C VAL A 44 10.15 -6.49 2.06
N ALA A 45 9.69 -6.30 0.81
CA ALA A 45 8.30 -5.93 0.54
C ALA A 45 7.31 -6.97 1.10
N LYS A 46 7.59 -8.27 0.89
CA LYS A 46 6.78 -9.37 1.45
C LYS A 46 6.75 -9.37 2.98
N LEU A 47 7.89 -9.12 3.62
CA LEU A 47 7.95 -9.03 5.09
C LEU A 47 7.07 -7.89 5.61
N ILE A 48 7.10 -6.72 4.96
CA ILE A 48 6.26 -5.58 5.33
C ILE A 48 4.77 -5.89 5.14
N VAL A 49 4.41 -6.52 4.02
CA VAL A 49 3.01 -6.89 3.74
C VAL A 49 2.47 -7.91 4.74
N ASN A 50 3.31 -8.87 5.16
CA ASN A 50 2.90 -9.91 6.10
C ASN A 50 2.85 -9.44 7.56
N SER A 51 3.43 -8.28 7.89
CA SER A 51 3.48 -7.75 9.26
C SER A 51 3.26 -6.23 9.24
N PRO A 52 2.09 -5.77 8.78
CA PRO A 52 1.81 -4.34 8.60
C PRO A 52 1.84 -3.60 9.94
N GLY A 53 2.71 -2.58 10.01
CA GLY A 53 2.84 -1.71 11.18
C GLY A 53 3.68 -2.26 12.34
N THR A 54 3.94 -3.57 12.41
CA THR A 54 4.63 -4.19 13.55
C THR A 54 6.09 -4.55 13.26
N LEU A 55 6.49 -4.64 12.00
CA LEU A 55 7.82 -5.04 11.58
C LEU A 55 8.84 -3.92 11.83
N LYS A 56 9.87 -4.23 12.62
CA LYS A 56 11.01 -3.33 12.87
C LYS A 56 12.11 -3.57 11.82
N VAL A 57 12.85 -2.51 11.50
CA VAL A 57 13.99 -2.61 10.58
C VAL A 57 15.08 -3.55 11.12
N SER A 58 15.26 -3.61 12.46
CA SER A 58 16.15 -4.56 13.13
C SER A 58 15.81 -6.01 12.78
N ASP A 59 14.53 -6.34 12.69
CA ASP A 59 14.08 -7.71 12.42
C ASP A 59 14.37 -8.09 10.97
N MET A 60 14.23 -7.15 10.05
CA MET A 60 14.62 -7.33 8.64
C MET A 60 16.12 -7.58 8.50
N THR A 61 16.96 -6.81 9.23
CA THR A 61 18.43 -6.97 9.18
C THR A 61 18.87 -8.31 9.75
N SER A 62 18.25 -8.76 10.83
CA SER A 62 18.51 -10.07 11.43
C SER A 62 18.12 -11.22 10.52
N THR A 63 16.95 -11.11 9.89
CA THR A 63 16.41 -12.16 9.02
C THR A 63 17.18 -12.29 7.70
N LEU A 64 17.57 -11.16 7.12
CA LEU A 64 18.17 -11.12 5.79
C LEU A 64 19.71 -11.14 5.81
N GLY A 65 20.34 -10.86 6.96
CA GLY A 65 21.79 -10.82 7.09
C GLY A 65 22.47 -9.62 6.42
N TYR A 66 21.69 -8.57 6.10
CA TYR A 66 22.21 -7.35 5.45
C TYR A 66 22.06 -6.14 6.37
N SER A 67 22.94 -5.14 6.21
CA SER A 67 22.83 -3.89 6.96
C SER A 67 21.57 -3.10 6.58
N GLN A 68 21.02 -2.34 7.52
CA GLN A 68 19.88 -1.45 7.29
C GLN A 68 20.11 -0.49 6.11
N ARG A 69 21.32 0.05 6.01
CA ARG A 69 21.70 0.97 4.92
C ARG A 69 21.59 0.29 3.54
N TYR A 70 22.08 -0.94 3.45
CA TYR A 70 22.03 -1.71 2.21
C TYR A 70 20.59 -2.03 1.80
N ILE A 71 19.79 -2.55 2.75
CA ILE A 71 18.37 -2.87 2.53
C ILE A 71 17.60 -1.61 2.08
N SER A 72 17.79 -0.48 2.78
CA SER A 72 17.11 0.77 2.47
C SER A 72 17.46 1.31 1.08
N ASN A 73 18.74 1.23 0.69
CA ASN A 73 19.20 1.70 -0.61
C ASN A 73 18.64 0.85 -1.75
N ILE A 74 18.73 -0.47 -1.65
CA ILE A 74 18.20 -1.40 -2.64
C ILE A 74 16.69 -1.25 -2.77
N PHE A 75 15.99 -1.20 -1.64
CA PHE A 75 14.54 -1.03 -1.63
C PHE A 75 14.12 0.27 -2.33
N LYS A 76 14.76 1.39 -1.96
CA LYS A 76 14.49 2.70 -2.57
C LYS A 76 14.82 2.71 -4.07
N CYS A 77 15.94 2.10 -4.46
CA CYS A 77 16.34 2.00 -5.87
C CYS A 77 15.31 1.21 -6.69
N HIS A 78 14.75 0.14 -6.11
CA HIS A 78 13.85 -0.78 -6.80
C HIS A 78 12.40 -0.31 -6.81
N PHE A 79 11.89 0.18 -5.67
CA PHE A 79 10.48 0.61 -5.52
C PHE A 79 10.27 2.13 -5.63
N GLY A 80 11.33 2.93 -5.73
CA GLY A 80 11.25 4.39 -5.75
C GLY A 80 10.84 5.04 -4.43
N LEU A 81 10.52 4.24 -3.40
CA LEU A 81 10.03 4.68 -2.10
C LEU A 81 10.96 4.24 -0.97
N SER A 82 11.00 5.02 0.13
CA SER A 82 11.67 4.56 1.35
C SER A 82 10.90 3.42 2.00
N LEU A 83 11.60 2.55 2.73
CA LEU A 83 11.01 1.48 3.53
C LEU A 83 9.88 1.99 4.44
N LYS A 84 10.14 3.11 5.13
CA LYS A 84 9.15 3.72 6.03
C LYS A 84 7.89 4.11 5.26
N LYS A 85 8.04 4.82 4.13
CA LYS A 85 6.89 5.27 3.34
C LYS A 85 6.06 4.10 2.80
N TYR A 86 6.74 3.04 2.35
CA TYR A 86 6.08 1.83 1.88
C TYR A 86 5.33 1.13 3.03
N SER A 87 5.98 0.97 4.19
CA SER A 87 5.34 0.39 5.38
C SER A 87 4.11 1.19 5.83
N ASP A 88 4.19 2.51 5.83
CA ASP A 88 3.08 3.39 6.20
C ASP A 88 1.89 3.24 5.22
N ILE A 89 2.15 3.11 3.92
CA ILE A 89 1.12 2.84 2.90
C ILE A 89 0.44 1.49 3.15
N ILE A 90 1.23 0.43 3.35
CA ILE A 90 0.69 -0.92 3.59
C ILE A 90 -0.13 -0.94 4.89
N ARG A 91 0.35 -0.30 5.95
CA ARG A 91 -0.37 -0.15 7.21
C ARG A 91 -1.72 0.55 7.02
N ALA A 92 -1.74 1.66 6.27
CA ALA A 92 -2.97 2.38 5.97
C ALA A 92 -3.97 1.55 5.12
N GLN A 93 -3.48 0.81 4.12
CA GLN A 93 -4.31 -0.10 3.33
C GLN A 93 -4.90 -1.22 4.18
N THR A 94 -4.10 -1.80 5.08
CA THR A 94 -4.58 -2.83 6.01
C THR A 94 -5.62 -2.26 6.97
N ALA A 95 -5.41 -1.04 7.47
CA ALA A 95 -6.39 -0.36 8.33
C ALA A 95 -7.75 -0.17 7.64
N ILE A 96 -7.77 0.20 6.35
CA ILE A 96 -9.00 0.32 5.56
C ILE A 96 -9.74 -1.02 5.53
N THR A 97 -9.04 -2.11 5.26
CA THR A 97 -9.64 -3.45 5.21
C THR A 97 -10.14 -3.90 6.59
N TYR A 98 -9.37 -3.66 7.65
CA TYR A 98 -9.72 -4.07 9.01
C TYR A 98 -10.96 -3.33 9.52
N LEU A 99 -11.08 -2.03 9.22
CA LEU A 99 -12.26 -1.22 9.61
C LEU A 99 -13.59 -1.73 9.05
N GLU A 100 -13.58 -2.61 8.06
CA GLU A 100 -14.81 -3.24 7.56
C GLU A 100 -15.34 -4.35 8.48
N TYR A 101 -14.49 -4.89 9.35
CA TYR A 101 -14.75 -6.10 10.13
C TYR A 101 -14.45 -5.97 11.63
N THR A 102 -13.70 -4.94 12.04
CA THR A 102 -13.24 -4.74 13.43
C THR A 102 -13.43 -3.30 13.89
N ASP A 103 -13.39 -3.09 15.18
CA ASP A 103 -13.50 -1.77 15.80
C ASP A 103 -12.20 -0.96 15.63
N ILE A 104 -12.33 0.38 15.69
CA ILE A 104 -11.18 1.30 15.57
C ILE A 104 -10.09 0.99 16.61
N MET A 105 -10.46 0.60 17.82
CA MET A 105 -9.49 0.29 18.89
C MET A 105 -8.67 -0.96 18.57
N ASP A 106 -9.30 -1.99 18.02
CA ASP A 106 -8.62 -3.20 17.59
C ASP A 106 -7.63 -2.90 16.45
N VAL A 107 -8.05 -2.09 15.47
CA VAL A 107 -7.16 -1.64 14.38
C VAL A 107 -5.93 -0.92 14.91
N ILE A 108 -6.09 -0.05 15.92
CA ILE A 108 -4.98 0.69 16.53
C ILE A 108 -3.98 -0.28 17.17
N VAL A 109 -4.48 -1.26 17.92
CA VAL A 109 -3.63 -2.25 18.62
C VAL A 109 -2.95 -3.18 17.62
N ASP A 110 -3.70 -3.78 16.71
CA ASP A 110 -3.20 -4.79 15.76
C ASP A 110 -2.17 -4.24 14.79
N LEU A 111 -2.34 -2.97 14.37
CA LEU A 111 -1.42 -2.32 13.43
C LEU A 111 -0.32 -1.50 14.13
N GLY A 112 -0.21 -1.58 15.46
CA GLY A 112 0.87 -0.98 16.23
C GLY A 112 0.89 0.55 16.19
N TYR A 113 -0.27 1.19 16.13
CA TYR A 113 -0.36 2.63 16.33
C TYR A 113 -0.17 2.97 17.80
N TYR A 114 0.54 4.07 18.06
CA TYR A 114 0.83 4.49 19.43
C TYR A 114 -0.43 4.91 20.20
N ASP A 115 -1.31 5.67 19.52
CA ASP A 115 -2.57 6.16 20.06
C ASP A 115 -3.60 6.44 18.94
N GLN A 116 -4.83 6.76 19.33
CA GLN A 116 -5.91 7.09 18.40
C GLN A 116 -5.65 8.35 17.57
N PRO A 117 -5.13 9.48 18.11
CA PRO A 117 -4.76 10.64 17.33
C PRO A 117 -3.73 10.33 16.23
N HIS A 118 -2.70 9.52 16.53
CA HIS A 118 -1.71 9.07 15.53
C HIS A 118 -2.38 8.27 14.41
N PHE A 119 -3.25 7.33 14.76
CA PHE A 119 -4.02 6.57 13.78
C PHE A 119 -4.88 7.47 12.89
N ILE A 120 -5.67 8.39 13.46
CA ILE A 120 -6.54 9.31 12.72
C ILE A 120 -5.72 10.19 11.77
N HIS A 121 -4.58 10.71 12.22
CA HIS A 121 -3.68 11.52 11.42
C HIS A 121 -3.15 10.74 10.20
N ASP A 122 -2.59 9.55 10.44
CA ASP A 122 -2.04 8.70 9.37
C ASP A 122 -3.14 8.27 8.39
N PHE A 123 -4.28 7.79 8.90
CA PHE A 123 -5.40 7.38 8.06
C PHE A 123 -5.87 8.52 7.16
N LYS A 124 -6.03 9.73 7.71
CA LYS A 124 -6.42 10.91 6.93
C LYS A 124 -5.37 11.29 5.88
N GLN A 125 -4.08 11.13 6.18
CA GLN A 125 -3.00 11.40 5.25
C GLN A 125 -3.09 10.53 3.97
N TYR A 126 -3.51 9.28 4.10
CA TYR A 126 -3.56 8.32 2.97
C TYR A 126 -4.93 8.20 2.31
N THR A 127 -6.02 8.50 3.04
CA THR A 127 -7.39 8.35 2.55
C THR A 127 -8.10 9.67 2.31
N SER A 128 -7.51 10.79 2.74
CA SER A 128 -8.09 12.14 2.74
C SER A 128 -9.34 12.30 3.62
N MET A 129 -9.70 11.28 4.41
CA MET A 129 -10.86 11.31 5.30
C MET A 129 -10.54 10.68 6.66
N THR A 130 -11.36 10.98 7.67
CA THR A 130 -11.21 10.35 8.99
C THR A 130 -11.76 8.92 8.99
N PRO A 131 -11.30 8.03 9.87
CA PRO A 131 -11.84 6.66 10.01
C PRO A 131 -13.36 6.64 10.21
N SER A 132 -13.90 7.54 11.05
CA SER A 132 -15.34 7.65 11.28
C SER A 132 -16.12 8.07 10.03
N SER A 133 -15.58 9.02 9.25
CA SER A 133 -16.20 9.43 7.97
C SER A 133 -16.18 8.30 6.95
N PHE A 134 -15.09 7.54 6.90
CA PHE A 134 -14.96 6.37 6.04
C PHE A 134 -16.00 5.29 6.39
N LEU A 135 -16.13 4.93 7.68
CA LEU A 135 -17.13 3.95 8.14
C LEU A 135 -18.56 4.39 7.81
N ASN A 136 -18.89 5.66 8.01
CA ASN A 136 -20.21 6.20 7.65
C ASN A 136 -20.50 6.08 6.14
N GLN A 137 -19.49 6.25 5.29
CA GLN A 137 -19.63 6.11 3.85
C GLN A 137 -19.82 4.65 3.43
N VAL A 138 -19.06 3.73 4.01
CA VAL A 138 -19.18 2.28 3.77
C VAL A 138 -20.54 1.77 4.23
N CYS A 139 -21.02 2.18 5.42
CA CYS A 139 -22.34 1.81 5.89
C CYS A 139 -23.46 2.28 4.96
N ARG A 140 -23.37 3.52 4.45
CA ARG A 140 -24.37 4.05 3.50
C ARG A 140 -24.37 3.29 2.17
N SER A 141 -23.21 2.89 1.67
CA SER A 141 -23.08 2.10 0.45
C SER A 141 -23.70 0.72 0.59
N LYS A 142 -23.55 0.08 1.76
CA LYS A 142 -24.14 -1.25 2.04
C LYS A 142 -25.67 -1.18 2.18
N VAL A 143 -26.21 -0.09 2.71
CA VAL A 143 -27.66 0.11 2.85
C VAL A 143 -28.35 0.45 1.53
N GLY A 144 -27.67 1.12 0.60
CA GLY A 144 -28.18 1.45 -0.74
C GLY A 144 -28.28 0.29 -1.72
N LEU A 145 -27.76 -0.91 -1.38
CA LEU A 145 -27.79 -2.13 -2.19
C LEU A 145 -28.96 -3.08 -1.82
N VAL A 146 -29.82 -2.67 -0.90
CA VAL A 146 -30.97 -3.47 -0.41
C VAL A 146 -32.30 -2.79 -0.77
N VAL A 147 -32.39 -2.23 -2.00
CA VAL A 147 -33.67 -1.78 -2.55
C VAL A 147 -33.83 -2.34 -3.95
#